data_782e938a4c779b5acd7b55e53bf671cd
#
_entry.id   782e938a4c779b5acd7b55e53bf671cd
#
_cell.length_a   1.000
_cell.length_b   1.000
_cell.length_c   1.000
_cell.angle_alpha   90.00
_cell.angle_beta   90.00
_cell.angle_gamma   90.00
#
_symmetry.space_group_name_H-M   'P 1'
#
loop_
_entity.id
_entity.type
_entity.pdbx_description
1 polymer ?
#
loop_
_entity_poly.entity_id
_entity_poly.type
_entity_poly.pdbx_seq_one_letter_code
_entity_poly.pdbx_strand_id
1 'polypeptide(L)'
;FKAIEDGHLREDLYYRLNVISINLPPLNDRENDACQIAQYFLNRFSDIEQKVFVGLSSDAGTLVNNYSWPGNVRQLENTIHSAVVMSEGPLLTAQILARQLQLSQDQMTELLNKRRSPSALELNYQPSNKAINYSQNNVFDDTSSVRSLAEVERSAIEHAICVCDDNVVKAASLLEVSPSTLYRKVQQWQD
;
A
#
# COMPACT_ATOMS: atom_id res chain seq x y z
N PHE A 1 -0.68 28.65 -21.14
CA PHE A 1 -0.79 29.37 -22.43
C PHE A 1 -2.22 29.95 -22.61
N LYS A 2 -3.31 29.21 -22.36
CA LYS A 2 -4.69 29.71 -22.54
C LYS A 2 -4.98 31.05 -21.87
N ALA A 3 -4.45 31.27 -20.65
CA ALA A 3 -4.62 32.53 -19.92
C ALA A 3 -3.89 33.71 -20.59
N ILE A 4 -2.86 33.44 -21.38
CA ILE A 4 -2.15 34.46 -22.19
C ILE A 4 -2.98 34.76 -23.42
N GLU A 5 -3.48 33.75 -24.13
CA GLU A 5 -4.36 33.87 -25.28
C GLU A 5 -5.63 34.64 -24.94
N ASP A 6 -6.24 34.36 -23.78
CA ASP A 6 -7.44 35.03 -23.25
C ASP A 6 -7.12 36.46 -22.70
N GLY A 7 -5.88 36.93 -22.70
CA GLY A 7 -5.47 38.24 -22.21
C GLY A 7 -5.48 38.40 -20.67
N HIS A 8 -5.67 37.31 -19.94
CA HIS A 8 -5.70 37.33 -18.46
C HIS A 8 -4.32 37.35 -17.81
N LEU A 9 -3.27 36.99 -18.58
CA LEU A 9 -1.89 36.96 -18.11
C LEU A 9 -0.98 37.52 -19.20
N ARG A 10 -0.11 38.46 -18.81
CA ARG A 10 0.91 38.99 -19.72
C ARG A 10 1.99 37.95 -19.98
N GLU A 11 2.42 37.84 -21.23
CA GLU A 11 3.41 36.85 -21.65
C GLU A 11 4.78 37.08 -20.98
N ASP A 12 5.21 38.34 -20.81
CA ASP A 12 6.47 38.67 -20.11
C ASP A 12 6.46 38.24 -18.64
N LEU A 13 5.30 38.35 -17.98
CA LEU A 13 5.12 37.90 -16.61
C LEU A 13 5.17 36.36 -16.52
N TYR A 14 4.55 35.65 -17.46
CA TYR A 14 4.60 34.21 -17.53
C TYR A 14 6.04 33.68 -17.59
N TYR A 15 6.86 34.21 -18.50
CA TYR A 15 8.27 33.78 -18.63
C TYR A 15 9.13 34.13 -17.42
N ARG A 16 8.81 35.19 -16.68
CA ARG A 16 9.49 35.51 -15.42
C ARG A 16 9.15 34.55 -14.28
N LEU A 17 7.91 34.04 -14.24
CA LEU A 17 7.42 33.14 -13.19
C LEU A 17 7.75 31.68 -13.52
N ASN A 18 7.73 31.31 -14.80
CA ASN A 18 7.93 29.92 -15.23
C ASN A 18 9.42 29.61 -15.45
N VAL A 19 10.21 29.71 -14.38
CA VAL A 19 11.64 29.39 -14.40
C VAL A 19 11.88 27.89 -14.44
N ILE A 20 11.08 27.14 -13.66
CA ILE A 20 11.13 25.66 -13.61
C ILE A 20 9.68 25.16 -13.64
N SER A 21 9.35 24.34 -14.62
CA SER A 21 8.04 23.72 -14.74
C SER A 21 8.07 22.28 -14.22
N ILE A 22 7.37 22.03 -13.13
CA ILE A 22 7.18 20.68 -12.57
C ILE A 22 5.79 20.19 -12.96
N ASN A 23 5.74 19.15 -13.78
CA ASN A 23 4.49 18.57 -14.25
C ASN A 23 4.15 17.34 -13.38
N LEU A 24 3.11 17.46 -12.55
CA LEU A 24 2.65 16.35 -11.73
C LEU A 24 1.54 15.60 -12.48
N PRO A 25 1.69 14.28 -12.71
CA PRO A 25 0.62 13.50 -13.30
C PRO A 25 -0.60 13.45 -12.36
N PRO A 26 -1.82 13.28 -12.89
CA PRO A 26 -3.01 13.11 -12.08
C PRO A 26 -2.91 11.84 -11.22
N LEU A 27 -3.71 11.78 -10.14
CA LEU A 27 -3.59 10.72 -9.13
C LEU A 27 -3.84 9.32 -9.68
N ASN A 28 -4.74 9.17 -10.64
CA ASN A 28 -5.04 7.91 -11.32
C ASN A 28 -3.88 7.35 -12.15
N ASP A 29 -2.91 8.18 -12.54
CA ASP A 29 -1.75 7.79 -13.33
C ASP A 29 -0.53 7.44 -12.45
N ARG A 30 -0.70 7.51 -11.12
CA ARG A 30 0.36 7.27 -10.13
C ARG A 30 0.20 5.93 -9.44
N GLU A 31 0.17 4.84 -10.15
CA GLU A 31 0.12 3.47 -9.61
C GLU A 31 -0.53 3.33 -8.21
N ASN A 32 0.27 3.05 -7.17
CA ASN A 32 -0.21 2.83 -5.80
C ASN A 32 -0.18 4.07 -4.89
N ASP A 33 0.16 5.24 -5.42
CA ASP A 33 0.26 6.47 -4.62
C ASP A 33 -1.08 6.81 -3.96
N ALA A 34 -2.20 6.53 -4.62
CA ALA A 34 -3.53 6.80 -4.09
C ALA A 34 -3.76 6.09 -2.75
N CYS A 35 -3.35 4.81 -2.62
CA CYS A 35 -3.48 4.07 -1.36
C CYS A 35 -2.54 4.60 -0.27
N GLN A 36 -1.30 4.95 -0.62
CA GLN A 36 -0.35 5.50 0.35
C GLN A 36 -0.84 6.85 0.89
N ILE A 37 -1.31 7.72 0.02
CA ILE A 37 -1.86 9.03 0.39
C ILE A 37 -3.15 8.85 1.22
N ALA A 38 -4.02 7.90 0.85
CA ALA A 38 -5.23 7.60 1.61
C ALA A 38 -4.90 7.11 3.02
N GLN A 39 -3.91 6.22 3.19
CA GLN A 39 -3.47 5.75 4.50
C GLN A 39 -2.87 6.90 5.34
N TYR A 40 -2.09 7.79 4.73
CA TYR A 40 -1.59 8.97 5.40
C TYR A 40 -2.71 9.87 5.93
N PHE A 41 -3.73 10.17 5.11
CA PHE A 41 -4.88 10.95 5.53
C PHE A 41 -5.72 10.23 6.58
N LEU A 42 -5.90 8.92 6.45
CA LEU A 42 -6.62 8.12 7.44
C LEU A 42 -5.98 8.26 8.83
N ASN A 43 -4.67 8.06 8.93
CA ASN A 43 -3.95 8.20 10.20
C ASN A 43 -4.09 9.62 10.76
N ARG A 44 -3.84 10.63 9.92
CA ARG A 44 -3.93 12.04 10.31
C ARG A 44 -5.31 12.43 10.83
N PHE A 45 -6.39 12.02 10.13
CA PHE A 45 -7.75 12.36 10.54
C PHE A 45 -8.24 11.51 11.71
N SER A 46 -7.77 10.27 11.84
CA SER A 46 -8.03 9.45 13.03
C SER A 46 -7.52 10.13 14.30
N ASP A 47 -6.32 10.68 14.25
CA ASP A 47 -5.72 11.41 15.38
C ASP A 47 -6.52 12.69 15.70
N ILE A 48 -6.92 13.46 14.68
CA ILE A 48 -7.68 14.70 14.85
C ILE A 48 -9.07 14.43 15.45
N GLU A 49 -9.77 13.42 14.94
CA GLU A 49 -11.13 13.08 15.36
C GLU A 49 -11.15 12.14 16.59
N GLN A 50 -9.98 11.80 17.15
CA GLN A 50 -9.81 10.89 18.29
C GLN A 50 -10.48 9.52 18.06
N LYS A 51 -10.43 9.01 16.81
CA LYS A 51 -10.98 7.74 16.40
C LYS A 51 -9.87 6.72 16.16
N VAL A 52 -10.18 5.44 16.36
CA VAL A 52 -9.20 4.36 16.20
C VAL A 52 -9.45 3.66 14.87
N PHE A 53 -8.69 4.06 13.83
CA PHE A 53 -8.60 3.32 12.58
C PHE A 53 -7.22 2.71 12.42
N VAL A 54 -7.17 1.41 12.14
CA VAL A 54 -5.92 0.66 11.91
C VAL A 54 -5.46 0.78 10.46
N GLY A 55 -6.41 0.89 9.51
CA GLY A 55 -6.09 0.98 8.09
C GLY A 55 -7.29 0.88 7.17
N LEU A 56 -6.98 0.76 5.88
CA LEU A 56 -7.95 0.47 4.82
C LEU A 56 -8.15 -1.05 4.73
N SER A 57 -9.41 -1.49 4.50
CA SER A 57 -9.62 -2.89 4.10
C SER A 57 -9.04 -3.15 2.71
N SER A 58 -8.80 -4.42 2.35
CA SER A 58 -8.32 -4.82 1.01
C SER A 58 -9.18 -4.24 -0.11
N ASP A 59 -10.51 -4.34 0.05
CA ASP A 59 -11.48 -3.83 -0.92
C ASP A 59 -11.45 -2.30 -1.01
N ALA A 60 -11.28 -1.61 0.14
CA ALA A 60 -11.12 -0.16 0.16
C ALA A 60 -9.87 0.27 -0.59
N GLY A 61 -8.75 -0.43 -0.39
CA GLY A 61 -7.52 -0.18 -1.15
C GLY A 61 -7.71 -0.37 -2.66
N THR A 62 -8.39 -1.44 -3.06
CA THR A 62 -8.73 -1.71 -4.47
C THR A 62 -9.60 -0.60 -5.06
N LEU A 63 -10.62 -0.17 -4.34
CA LEU A 63 -11.49 0.94 -4.76
C LEU A 63 -10.72 2.24 -4.91
N VAL A 64 -9.88 2.59 -3.92
CA VAL A 64 -9.05 3.81 -3.94
C VAL A 64 -8.12 3.83 -5.14
N ASN A 65 -7.50 2.69 -5.48
CA ASN A 65 -6.60 2.59 -6.63
C ASN A 65 -7.33 2.65 -7.98
N ASN A 66 -8.54 2.12 -8.07
CA ASN A 66 -9.26 2.00 -9.34
C ASN A 66 -10.17 3.20 -9.65
N TYR A 67 -10.47 4.03 -8.66
CA TYR A 67 -11.30 5.22 -8.86
C TYR A 67 -10.51 6.31 -9.59
N SER A 68 -11.20 7.08 -10.43
CA SER A 68 -10.56 8.05 -11.35
C SER A 68 -10.06 9.34 -10.70
N TRP A 69 -10.53 9.67 -9.50
CA TRP A 69 -10.18 10.86 -8.73
C TRP A 69 -10.16 12.16 -9.55
N PRO A 70 -11.29 12.60 -10.14
CA PRO A 70 -11.33 13.83 -10.95
C PRO A 70 -10.84 15.06 -10.18
N GLY A 71 -11.03 15.12 -8.86
CA GLY A 71 -10.48 16.15 -7.97
C GLY A 71 -9.12 15.81 -7.38
N ASN A 72 -8.45 14.75 -7.89
CA ASN A 72 -7.13 14.32 -7.47
C ASN A 72 -6.99 14.17 -5.94
N VAL A 73 -5.86 14.60 -5.39
CA VAL A 73 -5.53 14.48 -3.95
C VAL A 73 -6.53 15.21 -3.06
N ARG A 74 -7.05 16.37 -3.50
CA ARG A 74 -8.02 17.14 -2.71
C ARG A 74 -9.36 16.39 -2.56
N GLN A 75 -9.81 15.71 -3.58
CA GLN A 75 -11.01 14.87 -3.49
C GLN A 75 -10.77 13.66 -2.59
N LEU A 76 -9.61 12.99 -2.73
CA LEU A 76 -9.22 11.88 -1.87
C LEU A 76 -9.18 12.31 -0.39
N GLU A 77 -8.51 13.42 -0.08
CA GLU A 77 -8.44 13.99 1.27
C GLU A 77 -9.84 14.21 1.86
N ASN A 78 -10.71 14.89 1.14
CA ASN A 78 -12.07 15.16 1.59
C ASN A 78 -12.89 13.88 1.79
N THR A 79 -12.74 12.90 0.90
CA THR A 79 -13.43 11.60 0.98
C THR A 79 -13.00 10.83 2.24
N ILE A 80 -11.69 10.76 2.50
CA ILE A 80 -11.15 10.08 3.70
C ILE A 80 -11.58 10.81 4.96
N HIS A 81 -11.48 12.15 5.00
CA HIS A 81 -11.93 12.93 6.16
C HIS A 81 -13.40 12.69 6.47
N SER A 82 -14.28 12.84 5.47
CA SER A 82 -15.71 12.57 5.64
C SER A 82 -15.98 11.12 6.09
N ALA A 83 -15.25 10.16 5.54
CA ALA A 83 -15.37 8.76 5.93
C ALA A 83 -14.97 8.54 7.39
N VAL A 84 -13.89 9.15 7.87
CA VAL A 84 -13.46 9.07 9.28
C VAL A 84 -14.49 9.72 10.19
N VAL A 85 -14.98 10.92 9.85
CA VAL A 85 -15.99 11.62 10.67
C VAL A 85 -17.28 10.81 10.80
N MET A 86 -17.76 10.22 9.69
CA MET A 86 -19.08 9.58 9.59
C MET A 86 -19.08 8.07 9.95
N SER A 87 -17.94 7.47 10.22
CA SER A 87 -17.86 6.05 10.55
C SER A 87 -17.04 5.78 11.81
N GLU A 88 -17.21 4.59 12.34
CA GLU A 88 -16.49 4.05 13.48
C GLU A 88 -16.03 2.64 13.14
N GLY A 89 -14.90 2.22 13.71
CA GLY A 89 -14.40 0.85 13.54
C GLY A 89 -12.92 0.82 13.22
N PRO A 90 -12.31 -0.37 13.27
CA PRO A 90 -10.86 -0.50 13.09
C PRO A 90 -10.42 -0.35 11.62
N LEU A 91 -11.31 -0.60 10.66
CA LEU A 91 -10.97 -0.58 9.23
C LEU A 91 -11.94 0.31 8.44
N LEU A 92 -11.37 1.13 7.56
CA LEU A 92 -12.15 1.87 6.58
C LEU A 92 -12.46 0.97 5.39
N THR A 93 -13.75 0.64 5.19
CA THR A 93 -14.19 -0.32 4.17
C THR A 93 -14.56 0.34 2.84
N ALA A 94 -14.57 -0.44 1.75
CA ALA A 94 -15.01 0.02 0.44
C ALA A 94 -16.45 0.56 0.45
N GLN A 95 -17.34 -0.02 1.25
CA GLN A 95 -18.73 0.42 1.37
C GLN A 95 -18.83 1.83 1.96
N ILE A 96 -18.02 2.15 2.96
CA ILE A 96 -17.96 3.50 3.55
C ILE A 96 -17.48 4.51 2.50
N LEU A 97 -16.40 4.20 1.78
CA LEU A 97 -15.86 5.06 0.72
C LEU A 97 -16.85 5.23 -0.44
N ALA A 98 -17.48 4.15 -0.90
CA ALA A 98 -18.47 4.18 -1.97
C ALA A 98 -19.66 5.10 -1.61
N ARG A 99 -20.10 5.07 -0.34
CA ARG A 99 -21.13 5.99 0.16
C ARG A 99 -20.69 7.45 0.09
N GLN A 100 -19.45 7.78 0.48
CA GLN A 100 -18.92 9.13 0.42
C GLN A 100 -18.75 9.63 -1.03
N LEU A 101 -18.40 8.72 -1.94
CA LEU A 101 -18.27 9.00 -3.37
C LEU A 101 -19.63 8.94 -4.12
N GLN A 102 -20.72 8.61 -3.42
CA GLN A 102 -22.07 8.45 -3.99
C GLN A 102 -22.12 7.43 -5.13
N LEU A 103 -21.32 6.35 -5.02
CA LEU A 103 -21.28 5.27 -6.00
C LEU A 103 -22.46 4.34 -5.83
N SER A 104 -23.04 3.89 -6.96
CA SER A 104 -24.01 2.80 -6.95
C SER A 104 -23.32 1.45 -6.62
N GLN A 105 -24.09 0.46 -6.22
CA GLN A 105 -23.58 -0.91 -5.98
C GLN A 105 -22.89 -1.48 -7.24
N ASP A 106 -23.46 -1.24 -8.41
CA ASP A 106 -22.90 -1.72 -9.68
C ASP A 106 -21.55 -1.05 -9.99
N GLN A 107 -21.44 0.26 -9.79
CA GLN A 107 -20.19 0.99 -9.97
C GLN A 107 -19.11 0.55 -8.97
N MET A 108 -19.49 0.31 -7.71
CA MET A 108 -18.55 -0.22 -6.71
C MET A 108 -18.05 -1.61 -7.12
N THR A 109 -18.94 -2.51 -7.54
CA THR A 109 -18.59 -3.86 -7.98
C THR A 109 -17.70 -3.83 -9.23
N GLU A 110 -17.97 -2.94 -10.18
CA GLU A 110 -17.13 -2.74 -11.35
C GLU A 110 -15.72 -2.29 -10.98
N LEU A 111 -15.60 -1.31 -10.08
CA LEU A 111 -14.31 -0.82 -9.59
C LEU A 111 -13.52 -1.89 -8.83
N LEU A 112 -14.18 -2.72 -8.03
CA LEU A 112 -13.55 -3.82 -7.31
C LEU A 112 -13.07 -4.93 -8.25
N ASN A 113 -13.79 -5.19 -9.33
CA ASN A 113 -13.45 -6.22 -10.33
C ASN A 113 -12.48 -5.73 -11.40
N LYS A 114 -12.26 -4.42 -11.51
CA LYS A 114 -11.34 -3.83 -12.47
C LYS A 114 -9.90 -4.20 -12.12
N ARG A 115 -9.36 -5.23 -12.78
CA ARG A 115 -7.92 -5.48 -12.73
C ARG A 115 -7.22 -4.34 -13.45
N ARG A 116 -6.38 -3.58 -12.76
CA ARG A 116 -5.42 -2.69 -13.45
C ARG A 116 -4.56 -3.57 -14.34
N SER A 117 -4.69 -3.42 -15.66
CA SER A 117 -3.69 -3.95 -16.58
C SER A 117 -2.35 -3.28 -16.21
N PRO A 118 -1.27 -4.02 -16.03
CA PRO A 118 0.03 -3.40 -15.79
C PRO A 118 0.31 -2.47 -16.97
N SER A 119 0.51 -1.19 -16.67
CA SER A 119 0.92 -0.18 -17.61
C SER A 119 2.19 -0.65 -18.32
N ALA A 120 2.18 -0.63 -19.65
CA ALA A 120 3.26 -1.08 -20.52
C ALA A 120 4.50 -0.19 -20.40
N LEU A 121 5.17 -0.24 -19.27
CA LEU A 121 6.53 0.24 -19.03
C LEU A 121 7.34 -0.82 -18.27
N GLU A 122 7.20 -2.09 -18.69
CA GLU A 122 8.24 -3.07 -18.41
C GLU A 122 9.41 -2.81 -19.34
N LEU A 123 10.24 -1.82 -19.00
CA LEU A 123 11.61 -1.74 -19.45
C LEU A 123 12.35 -2.96 -18.90
N ASN A 124 12.57 -3.94 -19.78
CA ASN A 124 13.63 -4.96 -19.76
C ASN A 124 14.47 -5.02 -18.47
N TYR A 125 13.91 -5.57 -17.42
CA TYR A 125 14.69 -6.22 -16.39
C TYR A 125 14.43 -7.73 -16.53
N GLN A 126 15.37 -8.45 -17.12
CA GLN A 126 15.40 -9.90 -17.05
C GLN A 126 16.02 -10.30 -15.71
N PRO A 127 15.26 -10.78 -14.74
CA PRO A 127 15.84 -11.50 -13.62
C PRO A 127 16.14 -12.92 -14.06
N SER A 128 17.41 -13.29 -13.95
CA SER A 128 17.86 -14.68 -14.07
C SER A 128 17.01 -15.59 -13.20
N ASN A 129 16.43 -16.60 -13.82
CA ASN A 129 15.59 -17.64 -13.24
C ASN A 129 16.13 -18.21 -11.92
N LYS A 130 15.46 -17.90 -10.82
CA LYS A 130 15.13 -18.86 -9.76
C LYS A 130 13.77 -18.48 -9.23
N ALA A 131 12.75 -19.16 -9.74
CA ALA A 131 11.37 -19.01 -9.26
C ALA A 131 11.30 -19.47 -7.81
N ILE A 132 11.21 -18.52 -6.90
CA ILE A 132 10.71 -18.77 -5.55
C ILE A 132 9.21 -18.43 -5.61
N ASN A 133 8.38 -19.45 -5.68
CA ASN A 133 6.94 -19.35 -5.57
C ASN A 133 6.57 -18.86 -4.16
N TYR A 134 6.40 -17.56 -4.00
CA TYR A 134 5.60 -17.04 -2.90
C TYR A 134 4.13 -17.20 -3.27
N SER A 135 3.56 -18.33 -2.90
CA SER A 135 2.11 -18.45 -2.79
C SER A 135 1.63 -17.40 -1.80
N GLN A 136 0.90 -16.41 -2.31
CA GLN A 136 0.11 -15.49 -1.48
C GLN A 136 -0.97 -16.31 -0.79
N ASN A 137 -0.67 -16.86 0.37
CA ASN A 137 -1.69 -17.38 1.26
C ASN A 137 -2.29 -16.20 2.02
N ASN A 138 -3.51 -15.85 1.64
CA ASN A 138 -4.44 -15.13 2.49
C ASN A 138 -4.66 -15.96 3.77
N VAL A 139 -3.98 -15.59 4.83
CA VAL A 139 -4.02 -16.30 6.11
C VAL A 139 -4.75 -15.42 7.13
N PHE A 140 -6.08 -15.40 7.09
CA PHE A 140 -6.88 -14.96 8.25
C PHE A 140 -8.32 -15.46 8.24
N ASP A 141 -8.62 -16.64 7.66
CA ASP A 141 -10.00 -17.16 7.78
C ASP A 141 -10.12 -18.68 7.93
N ASP A 142 -9.07 -19.33 8.47
CA ASP A 142 -9.18 -20.74 8.81
C ASP A 142 -8.39 -21.06 10.08
N THR A 143 -9.09 -21.36 11.17
CA THR A 143 -8.50 -21.82 12.44
C THR A 143 -7.68 -23.10 12.29
N SER A 144 -7.80 -23.80 11.15
CA SER A 144 -6.97 -24.96 10.78
C SER A 144 -5.54 -24.59 10.31
N SER A 145 -5.28 -23.30 10.07
CA SER A 145 -3.95 -22.80 9.61
C SER A 145 -3.08 -22.19 10.72
N VAL A 146 -3.55 -22.20 11.95
CA VAL A 146 -2.76 -21.70 13.09
C VAL A 146 -1.60 -22.66 13.38
N ARG A 147 -0.38 -22.25 12.99
CA ARG A 147 0.85 -22.97 13.34
C ARG A 147 1.27 -22.64 14.76
N SER A 148 1.88 -23.60 15.43
CA SER A 148 2.47 -23.34 16.75
C SER A 148 3.56 -22.28 16.65
N LEU A 149 3.74 -21.47 17.72
CA LEU A 149 4.80 -20.45 17.76
C LEU A 149 6.19 -21.07 17.52
N ALA A 150 6.40 -22.27 18.02
CA ALA A 150 7.64 -23.02 17.83
C ALA A 150 7.91 -23.38 16.36
N GLU A 151 6.87 -23.74 15.59
CA GLU A 151 7.00 -24.03 14.15
C GLU A 151 7.27 -22.76 13.35
N VAL A 152 6.62 -21.65 13.69
CA VAL A 152 6.85 -20.35 13.04
C VAL A 152 8.27 -19.87 13.31
N GLU A 153 8.71 -19.96 14.56
CA GLU A 153 10.07 -19.60 14.96
C GLU A 153 11.12 -20.46 14.25
N ARG A 154 10.91 -21.77 14.19
CA ARG A 154 11.79 -22.70 13.48
C ARG A 154 11.90 -22.34 12.00
N SER A 155 10.77 -22.16 11.33
CA SER A 155 10.73 -21.80 9.91
C SER A 155 11.44 -20.45 9.63
N ALA A 156 11.28 -19.46 10.50
CA ALA A 156 11.94 -18.17 10.37
C ALA A 156 13.47 -18.28 10.52
N ILE A 157 13.94 -19.10 11.45
CA ILE A 157 15.36 -19.34 11.69
C ILE A 157 15.99 -20.12 10.54
N GLU A 158 15.37 -21.22 10.08
CA GLU A 158 15.85 -22.01 8.95
C GLU A 158 15.94 -21.16 7.68
N HIS A 159 14.94 -20.34 7.42
CA HIS A 159 14.95 -19.40 6.29
C HIS A 159 16.06 -18.37 6.38
N ALA A 160 16.27 -17.76 7.54
CA ALA A 160 17.33 -16.76 7.75
C ALA A 160 18.75 -17.36 7.55
N ILE A 161 18.98 -18.58 8.00
CA ILE A 161 20.25 -19.31 7.81
C ILE A 161 20.46 -19.60 6.32
N CYS A 162 19.44 -20.09 5.62
CA CYS A 162 19.50 -20.36 4.19
C CYS A 162 19.80 -19.10 3.36
N VAL A 163 19.16 -17.98 3.64
CA VAL A 163 19.40 -16.68 2.96
C VAL A 163 20.81 -16.13 3.23
N CYS A 164 21.40 -16.50 4.36
CA CYS A 164 22.75 -16.06 4.75
C CYS A 164 23.87 -17.04 4.38
N ASP A 165 23.63 -17.97 3.46
CA ASP A 165 24.62 -18.99 3.02
C ASP A 165 25.21 -19.77 4.23
N ASP A 166 24.36 -20.26 5.11
CA ASP A 166 24.70 -20.97 6.36
C ASP A 166 25.51 -20.16 7.39
N ASN A 167 25.58 -18.85 7.21
CA ASN A 167 26.26 -17.98 8.16
C ASN A 167 25.34 -17.62 9.34
N VAL A 168 25.40 -18.42 10.39
CA VAL A 168 24.57 -18.28 11.61
C VAL A 168 24.74 -16.92 12.29
N VAL A 169 25.94 -16.33 12.28
CA VAL A 169 26.22 -15.03 12.89
C VAL A 169 25.48 -13.91 12.15
N LYS A 170 25.51 -13.95 10.82
CA LYS A 170 24.79 -12.99 9.97
C LYS A 170 23.28 -13.17 10.10
N ALA A 171 22.79 -14.41 10.13
CA ALA A 171 21.38 -14.74 10.34
C ALA A 171 20.88 -14.23 11.71
N ALA A 172 21.68 -14.39 12.77
CA ALA A 172 21.36 -13.87 14.10
C ALA A 172 21.21 -12.35 14.12
N SER A 173 22.08 -11.64 13.40
CA SER A 173 22.00 -10.17 13.28
C SER A 173 20.73 -9.74 12.56
N LEU A 174 20.30 -10.44 11.49
CA LEU A 174 19.07 -10.14 10.75
C LEU A 174 17.80 -10.45 11.57
N LEU A 175 17.85 -11.46 12.43
CA LEU A 175 16.75 -11.84 13.32
C LEU A 175 16.76 -11.08 14.65
N GLU A 176 17.70 -10.14 14.84
CA GLU A 176 17.86 -9.35 16.06
C GLU A 176 18.02 -10.21 17.34
N VAL A 177 18.64 -11.40 17.21
CA VAL A 177 18.91 -12.31 18.32
C VAL A 177 20.41 -12.54 18.51
N SER A 178 20.80 -13.00 19.69
CA SER A 178 22.22 -13.33 19.93
C SER A 178 22.61 -14.60 19.15
N PRO A 179 23.83 -14.68 18.58
CA PRO A 179 24.31 -15.88 17.90
C PRO A 179 24.26 -17.14 18.77
N SER A 180 24.54 -17.01 20.07
CA SER A 180 24.45 -18.12 21.02
C SER A 180 23.04 -18.68 21.17
N THR A 181 22.02 -17.82 21.12
CA THR A 181 20.60 -18.23 21.13
C THR A 181 20.27 -19.04 19.90
N LEU A 182 20.75 -18.59 18.73
CA LEU A 182 20.50 -19.25 17.46
C LEU A 182 21.17 -20.64 17.40
N TYR A 183 22.44 -20.72 17.80
CA TYR A 183 23.15 -22.00 17.88
C TYR A 183 22.47 -23.01 18.80
N ARG A 184 22.03 -22.58 19.99
CA ARG A 184 21.33 -23.45 20.95
C ARG A 184 20.01 -23.99 20.37
N LYS A 185 19.23 -23.12 19.65
CA LYS A 185 17.97 -23.56 19.06
C LYS A 185 18.17 -24.53 17.89
N VAL A 186 19.13 -24.27 17.02
CA VAL A 186 19.46 -25.17 15.92
C VAL A 186 19.93 -26.54 16.44
N GLN A 187 20.74 -26.57 17.49
CA GLN A 187 21.22 -27.79 18.09
C GLN A 187 20.09 -28.60 18.74
N GLN A 188 19.14 -27.93 19.40
CA GLN A 188 17.97 -28.56 20.03
C GLN A 188 17.01 -29.26 19.03
N TRP A 189 17.10 -28.95 17.73
CA TRP A 189 16.28 -29.58 16.69
C TRP A 189 16.97 -30.70 15.94
N GLN A 190 18.26 -30.92 16.19
CA GLN A 190 19.05 -32.00 15.61
C GLN A 190 19.10 -33.26 16.51
N ASP A 191 18.69 -33.12 17.81
CA ASP A 191 18.48 -34.21 18.75
C ASP A 191 17.01 -34.72 18.68
#